data_b4665985c27d1ca478979769db5e1cec
#
_entry.id   b4665985c27d1ca478979769db5e1cec
#
_cell.length_a   1.000
_cell.length_b   1.000
_cell.length_c   1.000
_cell.angle_alpha   90.00
_cell.angle_beta   90.00
_cell.angle_gamma   90.00
#
_symmetry.space_group_name_H-M   'P 1'
#
loop_
_entity.id
_entity.type
_entity.pdbx_description
1 polymer ?
#
loop_
_entity_poly.entity_id
_entity_poly.type
_entity_poly.pdbx_seq_one_letter_code
_entity_poly.pdbx_strand_id
1 'polypeptide(L)'
;FRVGAGDLKIGYAGRMIKANAAYYGKQWHLEQIFPIDGLGAKAARDVNHQLHQATAAMSRRKYVKQGEYIPNFAMIDQHGEFLQIRQLQGKPFVLNFIFTRCTIPTMCPASSIRMADMQDAAREAGLNGLQFVSITFDPAFDSPGILNQYADGYGMESKNFHLLTMNQTVVDDLLRQFGILTMEEDGTINHTMATLLVDTNGRVAYRKEGATWSTKDFMEAATKLLLK
;
A
#
# COMPACT_ATOMS: atom_id res chain seq x y z
N PHE A 1 3.82 -11.91 26.46
CA PHE A 1 3.47 -10.75 25.62
C PHE A 1 2.10 -10.96 25.01
N ARG A 2 1.33 -9.89 24.88
CA ARG A 2 0.14 -9.82 24.03
C ARG A 2 0.46 -9.09 22.74
N VAL A 3 -0.25 -9.43 21.68
CA VAL A 3 -0.17 -8.77 20.36
C VAL A 3 -1.57 -8.43 19.85
N GLY A 4 -1.67 -7.57 18.87
CA GLY A 4 -2.92 -7.21 18.22
C GLY A 4 -3.58 -8.39 17.49
N ALA A 5 -4.88 -8.29 17.21
CA ALA A 5 -5.64 -9.35 16.52
C ALA A 5 -5.10 -9.63 15.11
N GLY A 6 -4.67 -8.61 14.37
CA GLY A 6 -4.04 -8.79 13.07
C GLY A 6 -2.68 -9.47 13.15
N ASP A 7 -1.88 -9.13 14.16
CA ASP A 7 -0.59 -9.78 14.39
C ASP A 7 -0.73 -11.26 14.77
N LEU A 8 -1.80 -11.61 15.52
CA LEU A 8 -2.12 -13.01 15.81
C LEU A 8 -2.45 -13.80 14.53
N LYS A 9 -3.11 -13.20 13.55
CA LYS A 9 -3.42 -13.84 12.27
C LYS A 9 -2.16 -14.04 11.41
N ILE A 10 -1.22 -13.09 11.44
CA ILE A 10 0.04 -13.20 10.69
C ILE A 10 0.90 -14.35 11.22
N GLY A 11 1.02 -14.48 12.53
CA GLY A 11 1.78 -15.57 13.14
C GLY A 11 3.29 -15.48 12.90
N TYR A 12 3.99 -14.68 13.68
CA TYR A 12 5.43 -14.43 13.53
C TYR A 12 6.32 -15.55 14.15
N ALA A 13 5.79 -16.70 14.48
CA ALA A 13 6.57 -17.78 15.11
C ALA A 13 7.75 -18.21 14.24
N GLY A 14 8.95 -18.21 14.81
CA GLY A 14 10.19 -18.57 14.11
C GLY A 14 10.78 -17.46 13.23
N ARG A 15 10.19 -16.27 13.21
CA ARG A 15 10.69 -15.10 12.46
C ARG A 15 11.42 -14.13 13.38
N MET A 16 12.43 -13.45 12.84
CA MET A 16 13.01 -12.28 13.48
C MET A 16 12.12 -11.07 13.23
N ILE A 17 11.76 -10.38 14.29
CA ILE A 17 10.88 -9.21 14.23
C ILE A 17 11.54 -7.99 14.88
N LYS A 18 11.14 -6.81 14.44
CA LYS A 18 11.29 -5.56 15.16
C LYS A 18 9.91 -5.17 15.69
N ALA A 19 9.82 -4.83 16.98
CA ALA A 19 8.56 -4.43 17.60
C ALA A 19 8.83 -3.42 18.72
N ASN A 20 7.80 -2.67 19.11
CA ASN A 20 7.79 -1.86 20.32
C ASN A 20 7.23 -2.70 21.47
N ALA A 21 7.90 -2.69 22.63
CA ALA A 21 7.38 -3.30 23.83
C ALA A 21 6.77 -2.23 24.74
N ALA A 22 5.52 -2.38 25.11
CA ALA A 22 4.79 -1.50 26.01
C ALA A 22 4.19 -2.28 27.19
N TYR A 23 4.17 -1.69 28.38
CA TYR A 23 3.58 -2.30 29.57
C TYR A 23 2.34 -1.51 30.02
N TYR A 24 1.18 -2.12 29.85
CA TYR A 24 -0.10 -1.55 30.32
C TYR A 24 -1.10 -2.68 30.61
N GLY A 25 -2.14 -2.38 31.37
CA GLY A 25 -3.12 -3.40 31.76
C GLY A 25 -2.52 -4.57 32.54
N LYS A 26 -1.41 -4.35 33.29
CA LYS A 26 -0.65 -5.36 34.06
C LYS A 26 0.03 -6.44 33.22
N GLN A 27 0.30 -6.18 31.95
CA GLN A 27 0.97 -7.13 31.06
C GLN A 27 1.80 -6.41 29.99
N TRP A 28 2.76 -7.13 29.40
CA TRP A 28 3.55 -6.67 28.28
C TRP A 28 2.81 -6.87 26.96
N HIS A 29 2.86 -5.86 26.10
CA HIS A 29 2.36 -5.88 24.74
C HIS A 29 3.51 -5.69 23.76
N LEU A 30 3.43 -6.36 22.60
CA LEU A 30 4.24 -6.04 21.44
C LEU A 30 3.35 -5.34 20.42
N GLU A 31 3.82 -4.19 19.98
CA GLU A 31 3.12 -3.32 19.04
C GLU A 31 4.03 -2.98 17.87
N GLN A 32 3.46 -2.60 16.74
CA GLN A 32 4.21 -2.25 15.54
C GLN A 32 5.21 -3.32 15.15
N ILE A 33 4.71 -4.54 14.98
CA ILE A 33 5.53 -5.71 14.68
C ILE A 33 5.83 -5.74 13.18
N PHE A 34 7.13 -5.74 12.85
CA PHE A 34 7.64 -5.84 11.49
C PHE A 34 8.59 -7.02 11.37
N PRO A 35 8.43 -7.92 10.39
CA PRO A 35 9.43 -8.94 10.09
C PRO A 35 10.68 -8.29 9.49
N ILE A 36 11.86 -8.76 9.88
CA ILE A 36 13.15 -8.19 9.45
C ILE A 36 14.10 -9.24 8.86
N ASP A 37 13.66 -10.46 8.69
CA ASP A 37 14.45 -11.62 8.30
C ASP A 37 14.16 -12.13 6.88
N GLY A 38 14.95 -13.12 6.51
CA GLY A 38 14.77 -13.88 5.28
C GLY A 38 15.30 -13.20 4.00
N LEU A 39 15.21 -13.94 2.91
CA LEU A 39 15.66 -13.46 1.59
C LEU A 39 14.85 -12.25 1.10
N GLY A 40 13.56 -12.19 1.47
CA GLY A 40 12.68 -11.07 1.13
C GLY A 40 13.15 -9.76 1.76
N ALA A 41 13.59 -9.78 3.03
CA ALA A 41 14.10 -8.59 3.70
C ALA A 41 15.40 -8.07 3.06
N LYS A 42 16.30 -8.97 2.65
CA LYS A 42 17.53 -8.58 1.94
C LYS A 42 17.20 -7.98 0.58
N ALA A 43 16.39 -8.66 -0.22
CA ALA A 43 15.98 -8.18 -1.55
C ALA A 43 15.26 -6.82 -1.45
N ALA A 44 14.40 -6.63 -0.45
CA ALA A 44 13.71 -5.36 -0.21
C ALA A 44 14.72 -4.22 0.10
N ARG A 45 15.73 -4.47 0.91
CA ARG A 45 16.77 -3.46 1.20
C ARG A 45 17.49 -3.03 -0.09
N ASP A 46 17.90 -3.99 -0.92
CA ASP A 46 18.64 -3.70 -2.16
C ASP A 46 17.79 -2.90 -3.16
N VAL A 47 16.54 -3.30 -3.34
CA VAL A 47 15.56 -2.61 -4.22
C VAL A 47 15.27 -1.19 -3.72
N ASN A 48 15.03 -1.03 -2.42
CA ASN A 48 14.67 0.27 -1.84
C ASN A 48 15.88 1.21 -1.75
N HIS A 49 17.10 0.68 -1.65
CA HIS A 49 18.30 1.50 -1.81
C HIS A 49 18.36 2.13 -3.21
N GLN A 50 18.08 1.36 -4.27
CA GLN A 50 17.98 1.89 -5.63
C GLN A 50 16.86 2.91 -5.80
N LEU A 51 15.68 2.66 -5.18
CA LEU A 51 14.57 3.62 -5.14
C LEU A 51 15.03 4.96 -4.53
N HIS A 52 15.69 4.91 -3.37
CA HIS A 52 16.19 6.09 -2.67
C HIS A 52 17.18 6.90 -3.54
N GLN A 53 18.14 6.22 -4.17
CA GLN A 53 19.08 6.87 -5.08
C GLN A 53 18.38 7.54 -6.26
N ALA A 54 17.41 6.85 -6.88
CA ALA A 54 16.64 7.38 -7.99
C ALA A 54 15.80 8.60 -7.56
N THR A 55 15.18 8.54 -6.37
CA THR A 55 14.38 9.64 -5.82
C THR A 55 15.24 10.85 -5.48
N ALA A 56 16.43 10.64 -4.90
CA ALA A 56 17.38 11.71 -4.59
C ALA A 56 17.87 12.45 -5.85
N ALA A 57 18.00 11.73 -6.96
CA ALA A 57 18.41 12.29 -8.26
C ALA A 57 17.27 13.01 -9.01
N MET A 58 16.01 12.85 -8.56
CA MET A 58 14.87 13.49 -9.23
C MET A 58 14.82 15.00 -9.03
N SER A 59 14.44 15.72 -10.07
CA SER A 59 14.12 17.14 -9.95
C SER A 59 12.91 17.37 -9.03
N ARG A 60 12.85 18.51 -8.32
CA ARG A 60 11.83 18.79 -7.29
C ARG A 60 10.39 18.73 -7.79
N ARG A 61 10.13 18.99 -9.09
CA ARG A 61 8.80 19.05 -9.69
C ARG A 61 8.44 17.79 -10.48
N LYS A 62 9.34 16.82 -10.54
CA LYS A 62 9.08 15.57 -11.28
C LYS A 62 8.35 14.58 -10.38
N TYR A 63 7.33 13.92 -10.93
CA TYR A 63 6.66 12.75 -10.37
C TYR A 63 6.08 11.90 -11.50
N VAL A 64 5.73 10.66 -11.20
CA VAL A 64 5.21 9.69 -12.18
C VAL A 64 3.85 10.13 -12.70
N LYS A 65 3.73 10.35 -14.01
CA LYS A 65 2.52 10.76 -14.71
C LYS A 65 1.92 9.61 -15.51
N GLN A 66 0.72 9.82 -16.03
CA GLN A 66 0.13 8.88 -16.98
C GLN A 66 1.04 8.71 -18.20
N GLY A 67 1.24 7.44 -18.62
CA GLY A 67 2.16 7.06 -19.68
C GLY A 67 3.58 6.76 -19.23
N GLU A 68 3.97 7.08 -18.00
CA GLU A 68 5.30 6.80 -17.44
C GLU A 68 5.31 5.48 -16.65
N TYR A 69 6.50 4.91 -16.48
CA TYR A 69 6.69 3.71 -15.65
C TYR A 69 6.74 4.07 -14.17
N ILE A 70 6.14 3.24 -13.34
CA ILE A 70 6.29 3.35 -11.89
C ILE A 70 7.69 2.93 -11.45
N PRO A 71 8.22 3.45 -10.33
CA PRO A 71 9.46 2.99 -9.75
C PRO A 71 9.36 1.53 -9.30
N ASN A 72 10.48 0.83 -9.26
CA ASN A 72 10.55 -0.45 -8.58
C ASN A 72 10.77 -0.22 -7.08
N PHE A 73 10.01 -0.92 -6.25
CA PHE A 73 10.08 -0.86 -4.79
C PHE A 73 9.67 -2.19 -4.17
N ALA A 74 9.97 -2.37 -2.90
CA ALA A 74 9.54 -3.52 -2.13
C ALA A 74 9.03 -3.06 -0.77
N MET A 75 7.91 -3.62 -0.33
CA MET A 75 7.26 -3.30 0.95
C MET A 75 6.79 -4.58 1.63
N ILE A 76 6.28 -4.47 2.84
CA ILE A 76 5.70 -5.56 3.62
C ILE A 76 4.18 -5.45 3.49
N ASP A 77 3.52 -6.54 3.17
CA ASP A 77 2.07 -6.58 3.05
C ASP A 77 1.37 -6.83 4.41
N GLN A 78 0.05 -6.83 4.41
CA GLN A 78 -0.80 -7.10 5.57
C GLN A 78 -0.67 -8.53 6.13
N HIS A 79 0.09 -9.40 5.49
CA HIS A 79 0.42 -10.75 5.96
C HIS A 79 1.84 -10.85 6.51
N GLY A 80 2.57 -9.74 6.59
CA GLY A 80 3.96 -9.71 7.01
C GLY A 80 4.93 -10.29 5.99
N GLU A 81 4.52 -10.40 4.71
CA GLU A 81 5.35 -10.90 3.64
C GLU A 81 5.94 -9.75 2.81
N PHE A 82 7.18 -9.94 2.36
CA PHE A 82 7.85 -8.97 1.51
C PHE A 82 7.33 -9.09 0.07
N LEU A 83 6.71 -8.05 -0.42
CA LEU A 83 6.24 -7.93 -1.80
C LEU A 83 7.09 -6.90 -2.54
N GLN A 84 7.75 -7.32 -3.61
CA GLN A 84 8.36 -6.43 -4.58
C GLN A 84 7.32 -6.13 -5.68
N ILE A 85 7.11 -4.85 -6.02
CA ILE A 85 6.06 -4.45 -6.97
C ILE A 85 6.20 -5.13 -8.34
N ARG A 86 7.40 -5.49 -8.74
CA ARG A 86 7.65 -6.26 -9.97
C ARG A 86 7.06 -7.67 -9.97
N GLN A 87 6.73 -8.24 -8.81
CA GLN A 87 6.03 -9.53 -8.73
C GLN A 87 4.59 -9.44 -9.26
N LEU A 88 4.04 -8.23 -9.38
CA LEU A 88 2.76 -7.98 -10.05
C LEU A 88 2.90 -7.78 -11.56
N GLN A 89 4.12 -7.79 -12.12
CA GLN A 89 4.33 -7.66 -13.56
C GLN A 89 3.58 -8.78 -14.33
N GLY A 90 2.95 -8.41 -15.43
CA GLY A 90 2.04 -9.30 -16.17
C GLY A 90 0.59 -9.19 -15.71
N LYS A 91 0.32 -8.50 -14.59
CA LYS A 91 -1.03 -8.24 -14.08
C LYS A 91 -1.24 -6.74 -13.95
N PRO A 92 -2.34 -6.17 -14.47
CA PRO A 92 -2.66 -4.78 -14.19
C PRO A 92 -3.08 -4.64 -12.72
N PHE A 93 -2.84 -3.46 -12.14
CA PHE A 93 -3.27 -3.20 -10.76
C PHE A 93 -3.70 -1.75 -10.57
N VAL A 94 -4.62 -1.56 -9.63
CA VAL A 94 -5.01 -0.25 -9.14
C VAL A 94 -4.21 0.06 -7.88
N LEU A 95 -3.59 1.24 -7.85
CA LEU A 95 -2.75 1.70 -6.75
C LEU A 95 -3.32 2.99 -6.16
N ASN A 96 -3.47 3.05 -4.84
CA ASN A 96 -3.79 4.26 -4.11
C ASN A 96 -2.94 4.41 -2.84
N PHE A 97 -3.15 5.52 -2.13
CA PHE A 97 -2.44 5.86 -0.89
C PHE A 97 -3.45 6.12 0.22
N ILE A 98 -3.20 5.59 1.40
CA ILE A 98 -4.09 5.66 2.56
C ILE A 98 -3.29 5.85 3.86
N PHE A 99 -3.99 6.13 4.96
CA PHE A 99 -3.56 5.80 6.33
C PHE A 99 -4.77 5.39 7.17
N THR A 100 -4.57 4.42 8.07
CA THR A 100 -5.70 3.76 8.74
C THR A 100 -6.40 4.64 9.75
N ARG A 101 -5.69 5.64 10.31
CA ARG A 101 -6.23 6.59 11.30
C ARG A 101 -6.97 7.78 10.70
N CYS A 102 -7.20 7.80 9.38
CA CYS A 102 -7.93 8.89 8.74
C CYS A 102 -9.39 8.92 9.20
N THR A 103 -9.77 10.00 9.88
CA THR A 103 -11.14 10.18 10.40
C THR A 103 -12.04 10.98 9.46
N ILE A 104 -11.51 11.46 8.32
CA ILE A 104 -12.28 12.24 7.34
C ILE A 104 -13.02 11.27 6.41
N PRO A 105 -14.36 11.13 6.52
CA PRO A 105 -15.11 10.09 5.81
C PRO A 105 -14.99 10.15 4.28
N THR A 106 -14.78 11.35 3.74
CA THR A 106 -14.71 11.59 2.29
C THR A 106 -13.31 11.35 1.69
N MET A 107 -12.31 11.04 2.51
CA MET A 107 -10.92 10.81 2.09
C MET A 107 -10.54 9.32 2.10
N CYS A 108 -9.60 8.89 2.97
CA CYS A 108 -9.15 7.51 2.98
C CYS A 108 -10.28 6.48 3.18
N PRO A 109 -11.27 6.69 4.09
CA PRO A 109 -12.38 5.76 4.22
C PRO A 109 -13.17 5.58 2.92
N ALA A 110 -13.54 6.68 2.26
CA ALA A 110 -14.24 6.62 0.98
C ALA A 110 -13.39 6.00 -0.14
N SER A 111 -12.08 6.24 -0.16
CA SER A 111 -11.17 5.63 -1.12
C SER A 111 -11.05 4.12 -0.89
N SER A 112 -10.97 3.68 0.37
CA SER A 112 -10.91 2.25 0.72
C SER A 112 -12.20 1.51 0.37
N ILE A 113 -13.37 2.10 0.62
CA ILE A 113 -14.65 1.55 0.18
C ILE A 113 -14.66 1.36 -1.34
N ARG A 114 -14.28 2.38 -2.11
CA ARG A 114 -14.24 2.28 -3.59
C ARG A 114 -13.27 1.22 -4.08
N MET A 115 -12.13 1.03 -3.40
CA MET A 115 -11.17 -0.02 -3.76
C MET A 115 -11.75 -1.41 -3.49
N ALA A 116 -12.46 -1.61 -2.37
CA ALA A 116 -13.16 -2.86 -2.05
C ALA A 116 -14.30 -3.13 -3.03
N ASP A 117 -15.18 -2.13 -3.29
CA ASP A 117 -16.25 -2.22 -4.28
C ASP A 117 -15.72 -2.58 -5.67
N MET A 118 -14.56 -2.02 -6.04
CA MET A 118 -13.93 -2.30 -7.33
C MET A 118 -13.34 -3.71 -7.39
N GLN A 119 -12.84 -4.25 -6.26
CA GLN A 119 -12.42 -5.66 -6.16
C GLN A 119 -13.61 -6.59 -6.40
N ASP A 120 -14.76 -6.30 -5.80
CA ASP A 120 -15.99 -7.06 -5.98
C ASP A 120 -16.50 -6.98 -7.42
N ALA A 121 -16.57 -5.78 -7.98
CA ALA A 121 -16.98 -5.55 -9.37
C ALA A 121 -16.05 -6.26 -10.37
N ALA A 122 -14.74 -6.29 -10.11
CA ALA A 122 -13.78 -7.00 -10.94
C ALA A 122 -14.01 -8.53 -10.89
N ARG A 123 -14.29 -9.07 -9.70
CA ARG A 123 -14.64 -10.49 -9.52
C ARG A 123 -15.91 -10.85 -10.28
N GLU A 124 -16.96 -10.06 -10.14
CA GLU A 124 -18.24 -10.26 -10.84
C GLU A 124 -18.11 -10.17 -12.37
N ALA A 125 -17.25 -9.27 -12.84
CA ALA A 125 -16.94 -9.11 -14.26
C ALA A 125 -15.95 -10.17 -14.82
N GLY A 126 -15.47 -11.10 -13.99
CA GLY A 126 -14.48 -12.10 -14.39
C GLY A 126 -13.07 -11.56 -14.65
N LEU A 127 -12.76 -10.34 -14.20
CA LEU A 127 -11.45 -9.71 -14.35
C LEU A 127 -10.45 -10.18 -13.25
N ASN A 128 -10.31 -11.48 -13.09
CA ASN A 128 -9.54 -12.12 -12.02
C ASN A 128 -8.03 -11.78 -12.04
N GLY A 129 -7.52 -11.22 -13.13
CA GLY A 129 -6.14 -10.76 -13.24
C GLY A 129 -5.87 -9.40 -12.59
N LEU A 130 -6.91 -8.60 -12.31
CA LEU A 130 -6.75 -7.28 -11.71
C LEU A 130 -6.31 -7.39 -10.25
N GLN A 131 -5.25 -6.64 -9.89
CA GLN A 131 -4.74 -6.57 -8.53
C GLN A 131 -5.04 -5.21 -7.93
N PHE A 132 -5.02 -5.11 -6.60
CA PHE A 132 -5.27 -3.88 -5.83
C PHE A 132 -4.12 -3.66 -4.87
N VAL A 133 -3.62 -2.44 -4.82
CA VAL A 133 -2.48 -2.06 -3.98
C VAL A 133 -2.82 -0.77 -3.24
N SER A 134 -2.75 -0.78 -1.93
CA SER A 134 -2.86 0.43 -1.11
C SER A 134 -1.56 0.61 -0.32
N ILE A 135 -0.90 1.74 -0.48
CA ILE A 135 0.33 2.07 0.25
C ILE A 135 -0.03 3.00 1.41
N THR A 136 0.36 2.65 2.64
CA THR A 136 0.23 3.57 3.75
C THR A 136 1.28 4.67 3.68
N PHE A 137 0.91 5.87 4.09
CA PHE A 137 1.85 6.97 4.33
C PHE A 137 2.03 7.29 5.83
N ASP A 138 1.51 6.45 6.72
CA ASP A 138 1.70 6.53 8.18
C ASP A 138 2.32 5.23 8.74
N PRO A 139 3.53 4.84 8.30
CA PRO A 139 4.14 3.58 8.70
C PRO A 139 4.53 3.55 10.18
N ALA A 140 4.55 4.70 10.85
CA ALA A 140 4.76 4.77 12.29
C ALA A 140 3.60 4.16 13.08
N PHE A 141 2.41 4.10 12.51
CA PHE A 141 1.22 3.48 13.08
C PHE A 141 0.82 2.22 12.32
N ASP A 142 0.81 2.25 11.01
CA ASP A 142 0.27 1.22 10.14
C ASP A 142 1.25 0.04 9.96
N SER A 143 1.40 -0.78 10.99
CA SER A 143 2.13 -2.06 10.91
C SER A 143 1.34 -3.09 10.09
N PRO A 144 1.97 -4.21 9.65
CA PRO A 144 1.29 -5.31 8.97
C PRO A 144 0.03 -5.78 9.70
N GLY A 145 0.08 -5.94 11.03
CA GLY A 145 -1.07 -6.35 11.83
C GLY A 145 -2.22 -5.34 11.83
N ILE A 146 -1.91 -4.04 11.85
CA ILE A 146 -2.91 -2.97 11.72
C ILE A 146 -3.53 -2.99 10.33
N LEU A 147 -2.71 -3.12 9.28
CA LEU A 147 -3.21 -3.22 7.90
C LEU A 147 -4.06 -4.48 7.69
N ASN A 148 -3.74 -5.60 8.36
CA ASN A 148 -4.54 -6.81 8.32
C ASN A 148 -5.94 -6.57 8.87
N GLN A 149 -6.06 -5.92 10.04
CA GLN A 149 -7.35 -5.56 10.63
C GLN A 149 -8.12 -4.56 9.76
N TYR A 150 -7.41 -3.61 9.16
CA TYR A 150 -8.02 -2.64 8.25
C TYR A 150 -8.63 -3.33 7.02
N ALA A 151 -7.90 -4.26 6.41
CA ALA A 151 -8.40 -5.07 5.29
C ALA A 151 -9.68 -5.81 5.65
N ASP A 152 -9.70 -6.48 6.82
CA ASP A 152 -10.89 -7.17 7.32
C ASP A 152 -12.08 -6.21 7.49
N GLY A 153 -11.83 -5.02 8.06
CA GLY A 153 -12.86 -4.02 8.30
C GLY A 153 -13.54 -3.50 7.04
N TYR A 154 -12.84 -3.53 5.90
CA TYR A 154 -13.37 -3.13 4.59
C TYR A 154 -13.75 -4.32 3.70
N GLY A 155 -13.62 -5.57 4.17
CA GLY A 155 -13.94 -6.76 3.38
C GLY A 155 -13.00 -7.00 2.20
N MET A 156 -11.76 -6.47 2.26
CA MET A 156 -10.78 -6.63 1.20
C MET A 156 -10.22 -8.05 1.17
N GLU A 157 -10.42 -8.77 0.06
CA GLU A 157 -9.93 -10.14 -0.10
C GLU A 157 -8.43 -10.17 -0.38
N SER A 158 -7.66 -10.82 0.48
CA SER A 158 -6.20 -10.88 0.41
C SER A 158 -5.61 -11.57 -0.83
N LYS A 159 -6.44 -12.27 -1.59
CA LYS A 159 -5.99 -13.01 -2.78
C LYS A 159 -5.38 -12.10 -3.86
N ASN A 160 -5.90 -10.89 -4.01
CA ASN A 160 -5.45 -9.91 -5.02
C ASN A 160 -5.46 -8.46 -4.47
N PHE A 161 -5.53 -8.29 -3.14
CA PHE A 161 -5.46 -7.00 -2.50
C PHE A 161 -4.24 -6.95 -1.56
N HIS A 162 -3.36 -5.97 -1.74
CA HIS A 162 -2.12 -5.79 -1.01
C HIS A 162 -2.12 -4.42 -0.31
N LEU A 163 -2.19 -4.40 1.02
CA LEU A 163 -1.97 -3.20 1.80
C LEU A 163 -0.51 -3.20 2.25
N LEU A 164 0.22 -2.17 1.87
CA LEU A 164 1.68 -2.16 1.95
C LEU A 164 2.18 -1.12 2.94
N THR A 165 3.13 -1.51 3.77
CA THR A 165 3.86 -0.67 4.71
C THR A 165 5.36 -0.93 4.63
N MET A 166 6.17 0.04 5.06
CA MET A 166 7.63 -0.10 5.17
C MET A 166 8.15 1.00 6.12
N ASN A 167 9.48 1.12 6.29
CA ASN A 167 10.04 2.24 7.05
C ASN A 167 9.74 3.59 6.37
N GLN A 168 9.78 4.67 7.15
CA GLN A 168 9.42 6.02 6.72
C GLN A 168 10.19 6.48 5.47
N THR A 169 11.49 6.20 5.38
CA THR A 169 12.31 6.60 4.22
C THR A 169 11.76 6.06 2.90
N VAL A 170 11.36 4.78 2.87
CA VAL A 170 10.78 4.17 1.66
C VAL A 170 9.43 4.78 1.33
N VAL A 171 8.61 5.04 2.35
CA VAL A 171 7.31 5.70 2.17
C VAL A 171 7.51 7.11 1.62
N ASP A 172 8.41 7.91 2.18
CA ASP A 172 8.70 9.27 1.72
C ASP A 172 9.21 9.29 0.26
N ASP A 173 10.08 8.34 -0.10
CA ASP A 173 10.55 8.18 -1.46
C ASP A 173 9.37 7.89 -2.42
N LEU A 174 8.46 7.00 -2.04
CA LEU A 174 7.28 6.68 -2.85
C LEU A 174 6.32 7.85 -2.96
N LEU A 175 6.01 8.54 -1.87
CA LEU A 175 5.17 9.74 -1.89
C LEU A 175 5.73 10.77 -2.86
N ARG A 176 7.05 11.01 -2.80
CA ARG A 176 7.74 11.90 -3.73
C ARG A 176 7.68 11.41 -5.18
N GLN A 177 7.95 10.12 -5.43
CA GLN A 177 7.88 9.51 -6.77
C GLN A 177 6.50 9.65 -7.38
N PHE A 178 5.45 9.49 -6.58
CA PHE A 178 4.07 9.56 -7.04
C PHE A 178 3.44 10.96 -6.94
N GLY A 179 4.16 11.94 -6.40
CA GLY A 179 3.67 13.32 -6.28
C GLY A 179 2.59 13.50 -5.22
N ILE A 180 2.63 12.67 -4.18
CA ILE A 180 1.75 12.80 -3.01
C ILE A 180 2.43 13.74 -2.01
N LEU A 181 1.76 14.82 -1.67
CA LEU A 181 2.22 15.76 -0.65
C LEU A 181 1.53 15.44 0.67
N THR A 182 2.30 15.38 1.73
CA THR A 182 1.80 15.18 3.10
C THR A 182 2.27 16.33 3.99
N MET A 183 1.42 16.75 4.92
CA MET A 183 1.73 17.75 5.93
C MET A 183 1.05 17.35 7.24
N GLU A 184 1.82 17.17 8.30
CA GLU A 184 1.27 16.93 9.62
C GLU A 184 0.70 18.25 10.19
N GLU A 185 -0.52 18.20 10.68
CA GLU A 185 -1.22 19.32 11.28
C GLU A 185 -2.18 18.82 12.36
N ASP A 186 -2.03 19.32 13.58
CA ASP A 186 -2.91 19.03 14.72
C ASP A 186 -3.20 17.54 14.97
N GLY A 187 -2.17 16.68 14.82
CA GLY A 187 -2.28 15.24 15.06
C GLY A 187 -2.97 14.45 13.94
N THR A 188 -3.25 15.10 12.81
CA THR A 188 -3.71 14.47 11.57
C THR A 188 -2.71 14.72 10.45
N ILE A 189 -2.86 13.99 9.34
CA ILE A 189 -2.02 14.14 8.15
C ILE A 189 -2.88 14.70 7.02
N ASN A 190 -2.67 15.98 6.71
CA ASN A 190 -3.19 16.57 5.49
C ASN A 190 -2.37 16.07 4.30
N HIS A 191 -3.05 15.65 3.23
CA HIS A 191 -2.36 15.06 2.07
C HIS A 191 -3.13 15.27 0.77
N THR A 192 -2.39 15.28 -0.33
CA THR A 192 -2.99 15.10 -1.65
C THR A 192 -3.26 13.62 -1.89
N MET A 193 -4.17 13.31 -2.79
CA MET A 193 -4.51 11.91 -3.14
C MET A 193 -4.35 11.69 -4.64
N ALA A 194 -3.91 10.51 -5.00
CA ALA A 194 -3.96 10.02 -6.37
C ALA A 194 -4.31 8.53 -6.38
N THR A 195 -5.10 8.13 -7.36
CA THR A 195 -5.36 6.72 -7.66
C THR A 195 -4.90 6.45 -9.09
N LEU A 196 -4.17 5.36 -9.28
CA LEU A 196 -3.54 5.01 -10.54
C LEU A 196 -4.00 3.62 -10.98
N LEU A 197 -4.20 3.43 -12.27
CA LEU A 197 -4.23 2.11 -12.90
C LEU A 197 -2.90 1.88 -13.60
N VAL A 198 -2.22 0.83 -13.24
CA VAL A 198 -0.93 0.42 -13.81
C VAL A 198 -1.15 -0.78 -14.71
N ASP A 199 -0.58 -0.76 -15.92
CA ASP A 199 -0.72 -1.85 -16.87
C ASP A 199 0.22 -3.04 -16.56
N THR A 200 0.13 -4.09 -17.35
CA THR A 200 0.92 -5.31 -17.23
C THR A 200 2.44 -5.09 -17.34
N ASN A 201 2.88 -3.97 -17.92
CA ASN A 201 4.28 -3.62 -18.09
C ASN A 201 4.81 -2.69 -16.99
N GLY A 202 3.94 -2.25 -16.06
CA GLY A 202 4.30 -1.31 -15.00
C GLY A 202 4.20 0.16 -15.44
N ARG A 203 3.45 0.48 -16.52
CA ARG A 203 3.19 1.84 -16.97
C ARG A 203 1.84 2.34 -16.44
N VAL A 204 1.77 3.59 -16.04
CA VAL A 204 0.52 4.22 -15.60
C VAL A 204 -0.40 4.40 -16.80
N ALA A 205 -1.43 3.57 -16.90
CA ALA A 205 -2.43 3.62 -17.96
C ALA A 205 -3.48 4.72 -17.70
N TYR A 206 -3.84 4.93 -16.43
CA TYR A 206 -4.79 5.95 -16.02
C TYR A 206 -4.40 6.49 -14.66
N ARG A 207 -4.58 7.80 -14.44
CA ARG A 207 -4.30 8.47 -13.18
C ARG A 207 -5.38 9.49 -12.87
N LYS A 208 -5.87 9.50 -11.64
CA LYS A 208 -6.85 10.45 -11.14
C LYS A 208 -6.35 11.09 -9.86
N GLU A 209 -6.33 12.40 -9.82
CA GLU A 209 -6.00 13.18 -8.64
C GLU A 209 -7.23 13.39 -7.76
N GLY A 210 -7.00 13.54 -6.45
CA GLY A 210 -8.03 13.84 -5.46
C GLY A 210 -8.77 12.61 -4.92
N ALA A 211 -9.67 12.86 -3.96
CA ALA A 211 -10.43 11.82 -3.26
C ALA A 211 -11.65 11.32 -4.05
N THR A 212 -12.16 12.13 -4.98
CA THR A 212 -13.36 11.79 -5.76
C THR A 212 -12.97 11.23 -7.11
N TRP A 213 -13.04 9.91 -7.25
CA TRP A 213 -12.81 9.21 -8.51
C TRP A 213 -13.90 8.15 -8.72
N SER A 214 -14.14 7.80 -9.98
CA SER A 214 -15.20 6.89 -10.40
C SER A 214 -14.64 5.46 -10.51
N THR A 215 -15.22 4.51 -9.77
CA THR A 215 -14.94 3.08 -9.93
C THR A 215 -15.25 2.62 -11.35
N LYS A 216 -16.31 3.15 -11.97
CA LYS A 216 -16.68 2.84 -13.35
C LYS A 216 -15.57 3.19 -14.33
N ASP A 217 -14.98 4.40 -14.25
CA ASP A 217 -13.91 4.82 -15.16
C ASP A 217 -12.68 3.92 -15.04
N PHE A 218 -12.31 3.53 -13.80
CA PHE A 218 -11.21 2.60 -13.55
C PHE A 218 -11.52 1.20 -14.08
N MET A 219 -12.74 0.70 -13.88
CA MET A 219 -13.16 -0.62 -14.38
C MET A 219 -13.18 -0.66 -15.91
N GLU A 220 -13.68 0.37 -16.58
CA GLU A 220 -13.64 0.47 -18.04
C GLU A 220 -12.20 0.50 -18.57
N ALA A 221 -11.30 1.24 -17.91
CA ALA A 221 -9.89 1.28 -18.27
C ALA A 221 -9.20 -0.07 -18.04
N ALA A 222 -9.47 -0.75 -16.89
CA ALA A 222 -8.92 -2.06 -16.56
C ALA A 222 -9.40 -3.15 -17.53
N THR A 223 -10.68 -3.13 -17.90
CA THR A 223 -11.26 -4.05 -18.90
C THR A 223 -10.53 -3.94 -20.24
N LYS A 224 -10.26 -2.72 -20.70
CA LYS A 224 -9.50 -2.50 -21.95
C LYS A 224 -8.05 -3.02 -21.89
N LEU A 225 -7.45 -3.12 -20.70
CA LEU A 225 -6.11 -3.69 -20.54
C LEU A 225 -6.10 -5.21 -20.50
N LEU A 226 -7.16 -5.84 -19.95
CA LEU A 226 -7.23 -7.28 -19.74
C LEU A 226 -7.83 -8.03 -20.93
N LEU A 227 -8.59 -7.36 -21.80
CA LEU A 227 -9.22 -7.96 -22.99
C LEU A 227 -8.42 -7.73 -24.29
N LYS A 228 -7.20 -7.20 -24.19
CA LYS A 228 -6.24 -7.10 -25.30
C LYS A 228 -5.27 -8.28 -25.28
#